data_f6353c8637adbddf99968be0946998d4
#
_entry.id   f6353c8637adbddf99968be0946998d4
#
_cell.length_a   1.000
_cell.length_b   1.000
_cell.length_c   1.000
_cell.angle_alpha   90.00
_cell.angle_beta   90.00
_cell.angle_gamma   90.00
#
_symmetry.space_group_name_H-M   'P 1'
#
loop_
_entity.id
_entity.type
_entity.pdbx_description
1 polymer ?
#
loop_
_entity_poly.entity_id
_entity_poly.type
_entity_poly.pdbx_seq_one_letter_code
_entity_poly.pdbx_strand_id
1 'polypeptide(L)'
;MKETKLGERFFESTRGRIVSLLRGKTRTVNELAEELAMTDNAVRSHLLTLERDGLVRQGGVQRGHRKPHFAYELTPEAEQLFTKSYDALLKVLLSVLKERLAPDELGEVLGEVGRRTAADKMTILADGSDFWAKAENAVEVLEALGGAARLEKEEDKIIIRSSSCPFGAAVEAHPEVCRVAETLVAQITGGRVREKCDKIAVPPRCSFEITEKKKR
;
A
#
# COMPACT_ATOMS: atom_id res chain seq x y z
N MET A 1 1.93 -4.07 16.69
CA MET A 1 1.09 -3.29 15.73
C MET A 1 -0.34 -3.71 15.94
N LYS A 2 -1.25 -2.79 16.25
CA LYS A 2 -2.68 -3.13 16.35
C LYS A 2 -3.19 -3.36 14.93
N GLU A 3 -3.72 -4.53 14.65
CA GLU A 3 -4.57 -4.74 13.49
C GLU A 3 -5.61 -3.61 13.47
N THR A 4 -5.95 -3.12 12.28
CA THR A 4 -7.01 -2.12 12.23
C THR A 4 -8.27 -2.77 12.79
N LYS A 5 -9.01 -2.09 13.69
CA LYS A 5 -10.26 -2.60 14.27
C LYS A 5 -11.23 -3.17 13.22
N LEU A 6 -11.10 -2.73 11.98
CA LEU A 6 -11.87 -3.21 10.84
C LEU A 6 -11.42 -4.62 10.40
N GLY A 7 -10.11 -4.87 10.34
CA GLY A 7 -9.55 -6.19 10.02
C GLY A 7 -9.88 -7.21 11.12
N GLU A 8 -9.71 -6.85 12.39
CA GLU A 8 -10.08 -7.71 13.52
C GLU A 8 -11.55 -8.15 13.43
N ARG A 9 -12.49 -7.19 13.21
CA ARG A 9 -13.92 -7.49 13.05
C ARG A 9 -14.23 -8.39 11.86
N PHE A 10 -13.49 -8.23 10.75
CA PHE A 10 -13.67 -9.12 9.60
C PHE A 10 -13.30 -10.55 9.98
N PHE A 11 -12.13 -10.77 10.59
CA PHE A 11 -11.67 -12.11 10.95
C PHE A 11 -12.47 -12.77 12.09
N GLU A 12 -13.17 -11.99 12.92
CA GLU A 12 -14.15 -12.49 13.88
C GLU A 12 -15.45 -12.96 13.22
N SER A 13 -15.78 -12.46 12.04
CA SER A 13 -16.98 -12.87 11.29
C SER A 13 -16.84 -14.30 10.75
N THR A 14 -17.99 -14.96 10.46
CA THR A 14 -17.98 -16.28 9.83
C THR A 14 -17.19 -16.31 8.51
N ARG A 15 -17.31 -15.27 7.68
CA ARG A 15 -16.55 -15.14 6.43
C ARG A 15 -15.06 -15.05 6.69
N GLY A 16 -14.64 -14.25 7.65
CA GLY A 16 -13.24 -14.13 8.03
C GLY A 16 -12.67 -15.42 8.61
N ARG A 17 -13.47 -16.17 9.39
CA ARG A 17 -13.08 -17.50 9.89
C ARG A 17 -12.88 -18.49 8.75
N ILE A 18 -13.76 -18.50 7.73
CA ILE A 18 -13.58 -19.33 6.51
C ILE A 18 -12.28 -18.96 5.82
N VAL A 19 -12.04 -17.67 5.59
CA VAL A 19 -10.80 -17.16 4.97
C VAL A 19 -9.57 -17.61 5.77
N SER A 20 -9.61 -17.51 7.10
CA SER A 20 -8.52 -17.95 7.97
C SER A 20 -8.26 -19.46 7.87
N LEU A 21 -9.31 -20.28 7.82
CA LEU A 21 -9.20 -21.73 7.68
C LEU A 21 -8.62 -22.15 6.33
N LEU A 22 -8.97 -21.43 5.26
CA LEU A 22 -8.48 -21.68 3.91
C LEU A 22 -7.03 -21.20 3.71
N ARG A 23 -6.52 -20.34 4.56
CA ARG A 23 -5.12 -19.89 4.49
C ARG A 23 -4.13 -21.03 4.71
N GLY A 24 -4.47 -21.99 5.56
CA GLY A 24 -3.58 -23.11 5.87
C GLY A 24 -3.56 -24.21 4.82
N LYS A 25 -4.70 -24.47 4.18
CA LYS A 25 -4.88 -25.51 3.16
C LYS A 25 -6.23 -25.37 2.47
N THR A 26 -6.36 -25.98 1.29
CA THR A 26 -7.64 -26.18 0.62
C THR A 26 -8.58 -27.01 1.48
N ARG A 27 -9.88 -26.67 1.50
CA ARG A 27 -10.90 -27.39 2.27
C ARG A 27 -12.19 -27.57 1.46
N THR A 28 -12.88 -28.66 1.71
CA THR A 28 -14.22 -28.91 1.20
C THR A 28 -15.28 -28.20 2.05
N VAL A 29 -16.51 -28.11 1.51
CA VAL A 29 -17.66 -27.55 2.28
C VAL A 29 -17.85 -28.31 3.59
N ASN A 30 -17.76 -29.64 3.55
CA ASN A 30 -17.99 -30.49 4.73
C ASN A 30 -16.93 -30.25 5.82
N GLU A 31 -15.64 -30.16 5.44
CA GLU A 31 -14.56 -29.83 6.39
C GLU A 31 -14.74 -28.46 7.03
N LEU A 32 -15.18 -27.46 6.25
CA LEU A 32 -15.48 -26.12 6.77
C LEU A 32 -16.72 -26.13 7.69
N ALA A 33 -17.76 -26.89 7.34
CA ALA A 33 -18.97 -27.02 8.12
C ALA A 33 -18.71 -27.65 9.49
N GLU A 34 -17.90 -28.72 9.51
CA GLU A 34 -17.46 -29.38 10.75
C GLU A 34 -16.64 -28.44 11.63
N GLU A 35 -15.62 -27.78 11.07
CA GLU A 35 -14.72 -26.89 11.82
C GLU A 35 -15.44 -25.65 12.39
N LEU A 36 -16.45 -25.17 11.68
CA LEU A 36 -17.22 -23.99 12.09
C LEU A 36 -18.48 -24.31 12.90
N ALA A 37 -18.81 -25.61 13.07
CA ALA A 37 -20.06 -26.08 13.67
C ALA A 37 -21.30 -25.50 12.97
N MET A 38 -21.30 -25.54 11.63
CA MET A 38 -22.35 -24.98 10.76
C MET A 38 -22.90 -26.05 9.81
N THR A 39 -24.05 -25.76 9.20
CA THR A 39 -24.59 -26.59 8.14
C THR A 39 -23.86 -26.37 6.81
N ASP A 40 -23.77 -27.39 5.96
CA ASP A 40 -23.21 -27.28 4.60
C ASP A 40 -23.84 -26.15 3.79
N ASN A 41 -25.17 -25.96 3.89
CA ASN A 41 -25.87 -24.92 3.18
C ASN A 41 -25.46 -23.51 3.62
N ALA A 42 -25.25 -23.32 4.94
CA ALA A 42 -24.78 -22.05 5.48
C ALA A 42 -23.35 -21.76 5.00
N VAL A 43 -22.47 -22.74 5.01
CA VAL A 43 -21.09 -22.61 4.49
C VAL A 43 -21.11 -22.29 3.01
N ARG A 44 -21.94 -22.95 2.19
CA ARG A 44 -22.09 -22.67 0.74
C ARG A 44 -22.51 -21.22 0.49
N SER A 45 -23.46 -20.70 1.25
CA SER A 45 -23.90 -19.31 1.14
C SER A 45 -22.74 -18.31 1.39
N HIS A 46 -21.91 -18.58 2.42
CA HIS A 46 -20.73 -17.77 2.69
C HIS A 46 -19.66 -17.89 1.60
N LEU A 47 -19.40 -19.12 1.11
CA LEU A 47 -18.44 -19.34 0.02
C LEU A 47 -18.86 -18.65 -1.28
N LEU A 48 -20.15 -18.70 -1.66
CA LEU A 48 -20.67 -17.96 -2.83
C LEU A 48 -20.41 -16.45 -2.71
N THR A 49 -20.59 -15.90 -1.52
CA THR A 49 -20.31 -14.47 -1.28
C THR A 49 -18.82 -14.18 -1.41
N LEU A 50 -17.96 -15.01 -0.78
CA LEU A 50 -16.52 -14.86 -0.83
C LEU A 50 -15.95 -15.08 -2.25
N GLU A 51 -16.56 -15.98 -3.05
CA GLU A 51 -16.22 -16.19 -4.46
C GLU A 51 -16.56 -14.97 -5.31
N ARG A 52 -17.78 -14.41 -5.13
CA ARG A 52 -18.18 -13.16 -5.79
C ARG A 52 -17.29 -11.99 -5.41
N ASP A 53 -16.85 -11.92 -4.16
CA ASP A 53 -15.96 -10.88 -3.65
C ASP A 53 -14.48 -11.15 -4.03
N GLY A 54 -14.18 -12.23 -4.81
CA GLY A 54 -12.86 -12.57 -5.29
C GLY A 54 -11.87 -13.07 -4.23
N LEU A 55 -12.36 -13.46 -3.05
CA LEU A 55 -11.51 -13.87 -1.93
C LEU A 55 -11.22 -15.37 -1.89
N VAL A 56 -12.13 -16.18 -2.44
CA VAL A 56 -11.95 -17.64 -2.54
C VAL A 56 -12.27 -18.10 -3.96
N ARG A 57 -11.76 -19.26 -4.32
CA ARG A 57 -12.08 -19.94 -5.57
C ARG A 57 -12.14 -21.45 -5.38
N GLN A 58 -12.75 -22.16 -6.32
CA GLN A 58 -12.68 -23.61 -6.36
C GLN A 58 -11.29 -24.03 -6.85
N GLY A 59 -10.52 -24.69 -5.98
CA GLY A 59 -9.13 -25.09 -6.22
C GLY A 59 -8.97 -26.53 -6.74
N GLY A 60 -10.07 -27.19 -7.08
CA GLY A 60 -10.05 -28.56 -7.59
C GLY A 60 -11.08 -29.49 -6.94
N VAL A 61 -10.98 -30.76 -7.26
CA VAL A 61 -11.88 -31.81 -6.76
C VAL A 61 -11.08 -32.75 -5.87
N GLN A 62 -11.42 -32.83 -4.59
CA GLN A 62 -10.88 -33.85 -3.70
C GLN A 62 -11.70 -35.14 -3.84
N ARG A 63 -11.03 -36.28 -4.05
CA ARG A 63 -11.67 -37.58 -4.09
C ARG A 63 -11.99 -38.03 -2.65
N GLY A 64 -13.24 -37.94 -2.27
CA GLY A 64 -13.75 -38.51 -1.03
C GLY A 64 -14.08 -40.00 -1.21
N HIS A 65 -14.35 -40.72 -0.09
CA HIS A 65 -14.68 -42.15 -0.10
C HIS A 65 -15.96 -42.49 -0.88
N ARG A 66 -16.88 -41.53 -1.12
CA ARG A 66 -18.19 -41.81 -1.79
C ARG A 66 -18.46 -40.93 -3.00
N LYS A 67 -18.10 -39.63 -2.97
CA LYS A 67 -18.30 -38.69 -4.10
C LYS A 67 -17.16 -37.65 -4.12
N PRO A 68 -16.76 -37.20 -5.30
CA PRO A 68 -15.83 -36.06 -5.39
C PRO A 68 -16.49 -34.81 -4.82
N HIS A 69 -15.74 -34.06 -4.02
CA HIS A 69 -16.16 -32.79 -3.44
C HIS A 69 -15.28 -31.66 -3.97
N PHE A 70 -15.91 -30.55 -4.32
CA PHE A 70 -15.15 -29.35 -4.65
C PHE A 70 -14.41 -28.84 -3.40
N ALA A 71 -13.11 -28.60 -3.55
CA ALA A 71 -12.29 -27.96 -2.55
C ALA A 71 -12.20 -26.46 -2.88
N TYR A 72 -12.13 -25.65 -1.84
CA TYR A 72 -11.97 -24.19 -1.94
C TYR A 72 -10.59 -23.81 -1.44
N GLU A 73 -10.05 -22.76 -2.05
CA GLU A 73 -8.76 -22.17 -1.69
C GLU A 73 -8.85 -20.65 -1.72
N LEU A 74 -7.90 -19.97 -1.06
CA LEU A 74 -7.77 -18.52 -1.15
C LEU A 74 -7.27 -18.12 -2.54
N THR A 75 -7.71 -16.95 -2.99
CA THR A 75 -7.08 -16.27 -4.11
C THR A 75 -5.79 -15.55 -3.65
N PRO A 76 -4.87 -15.22 -4.56
CA PRO A 76 -3.71 -14.38 -4.25
C PRO A 76 -4.10 -13.02 -3.64
N GLU A 77 -5.23 -12.46 -4.08
CA GLU A 77 -5.79 -11.21 -3.59
C GLU A 77 -6.22 -11.32 -2.12
N ALA A 78 -6.85 -12.43 -1.75
CA ALA A 78 -7.27 -12.69 -0.37
C ALA A 78 -6.08 -12.79 0.60
N GLU A 79 -4.91 -13.22 0.15
CA GLU A 79 -3.70 -13.26 0.99
C GLU A 79 -3.26 -11.85 1.43
N GLN A 80 -3.67 -10.80 0.71
CA GLN A 80 -3.41 -9.39 1.07
C GLN A 80 -4.25 -8.91 2.27
N LEU A 81 -5.32 -9.61 2.62
CA LEU A 81 -6.12 -9.31 3.82
C LEU A 81 -5.34 -9.60 5.12
N PHE A 82 -4.37 -10.50 5.06
CA PHE A 82 -3.58 -10.85 6.22
C PHE A 82 -2.45 -9.86 6.43
N THR A 83 -2.38 -9.35 7.65
CA THR A 83 -1.36 -8.38 8.05
C THR A 83 0.05 -8.93 7.76
N LYS A 84 0.83 -8.17 7.03
CA LYS A 84 2.26 -8.43 6.81
C LYS A 84 3.07 -7.45 7.66
N SER A 85 4.17 -7.91 8.20
CA SER A 85 5.04 -7.10 9.07
C SER A 85 6.01 -6.21 8.29
N TYR A 86 5.60 -5.75 7.08
CA TYR A 86 6.47 -4.90 6.25
C TYR A 86 6.84 -3.59 6.93
N ASP A 87 5.91 -2.97 7.67
CA ASP A 87 6.20 -1.72 8.42
C ASP A 87 7.27 -1.95 9.48
N ALA A 88 7.16 -3.07 10.24
CA ALA A 88 8.12 -3.40 11.29
C ALA A 88 9.50 -3.67 10.67
N LEU A 89 9.54 -4.47 9.59
CA LEU A 89 10.77 -4.75 8.86
C LEU A 89 11.40 -3.47 8.31
N LEU A 90 10.60 -2.58 7.70
CA LEU A 90 11.08 -1.33 7.16
C LEU A 90 11.67 -0.43 8.26
N LYS A 91 11.01 -0.30 9.40
CA LYS A 91 11.53 0.49 10.54
C LYS A 91 12.86 -0.03 11.04
N VAL A 92 12.99 -1.36 11.20
CA VAL A 92 14.26 -1.97 11.62
C VAL A 92 15.35 -1.74 10.55
N LEU A 93 15.01 -1.93 9.26
CA LEU A 93 15.95 -1.68 8.17
C LEU A 93 16.45 -0.23 8.14
N LEU A 94 15.54 0.74 8.30
CA LEU A 94 15.90 2.16 8.36
C LEU A 94 16.79 2.47 9.57
N SER A 95 16.51 1.87 10.74
CA SER A 95 17.36 2.01 11.93
C SER A 95 18.76 1.50 11.64
N VAL A 96 18.90 0.31 11.07
CA VAL A 96 20.23 -0.27 10.73
C VAL A 96 20.95 0.60 9.69
N LEU A 97 20.26 1.11 8.67
CA LEU A 97 20.88 2.01 7.69
C LEU A 97 21.37 3.29 8.34
N LYS A 98 20.58 3.89 9.24
CA LYS A 98 20.93 5.11 9.97
C LYS A 98 22.13 4.93 10.90
N GLU A 99 22.32 3.74 11.48
CA GLU A 99 23.48 3.39 12.30
C GLU A 99 24.75 3.14 11.48
N ARG A 100 24.60 2.69 10.23
CA ARG A 100 25.71 2.24 9.37
C ARG A 100 26.22 3.30 8.42
N LEU A 101 25.37 4.23 8.00
CA LEU A 101 25.66 5.23 6.97
C LEU A 101 25.80 6.61 7.58
N ALA A 102 26.69 7.43 7.03
CA ALA A 102 26.70 8.87 7.31
C ALA A 102 25.38 9.52 6.84
N PRO A 103 24.96 10.65 7.45
CA PRO A 103 23.69 11.29 7.10
C PRO A 103 23.54 11.61 5.61
N ASP A 104 24.62 12.03 4.95
CA ASP A 104 24.60 12.34 3.50
C ASP A 104 24.46 11.07 2.65
N GLU A 105 25.15 9.99 3.02
CA GLU A 105 25.03 8.69 2.36
C GLU A 105 23.60 8.12 2.49
N LEU A 106 23.02 8.19 3.69
CA LEU A 106 21.64 7.80 3.92
C LEU A 106 20.69 8.64 3.07
N GLY A 107 20.91 9.95 2.98
CA GLY A 107 20.17 10.87 2.13
C GLY A 107 20.24 10.49 0.64
N GLU A 108 21.41 10.07 0.16
CA GLU A 108 21.60 9.58 -1.22
C GLU A 108 20.85 8.28 -1.48
N VAL A 109 20.91 7.31 -0.57
CA VAL A 109 20.18 6.04 -0.65
C VAL A 109 18.68 6.29 -0.70
N LEU A 110 18.14 7.11 0.20
CA LEU A 110 16.72 7.45 0.23
C LEU A 110 16.31 8.24 -1.02
N GLY A 111 17.17 9.11 -1.53
CA GLY A 111 16.96 9.79 -2.80
C GLY A 111 16.88 8.83 -3.98
N GLU A 112 17.75 7.81 -4.01
CA GLU A 112 17.69 6.78 -5.05
C GLU A 112 16.41 5.95 -4.98
N VAL A 113 15.95 5.60 -3.78
CA VAL A 113 14.64 4.95 -3.59
C VAL A 113 13.53 5.81 -4.19
N GLY A 114 13.53 7.12 -3.95
CA GLY A 114 12.56 8.05 -4.52
C GLY A 114 12.59 8.07 -6.04
N ARG A 115 13.78 8.12 -6.66
CA ARG A 115 13.96 8.08 -8.12
C ARG A 115 13.40 6.78 -8.73
N ARG A 116 13.74 5.64 -8.15
CA ARG A 116 13.26 4.33 -8.64
C ARG A 116 11.76 4.18 -8.48
N THR A 117 11.20 4.62 -7.35
CA THR A 117 9.75 4.61 -7.15
C THR A 117 9.04 5.50 -8.17
N ALA A 118 9.61 6.67 -8.49
CA ALA A 118 9.08 7.53 -9.54
C ALA A 118 9.10 6.83 -10.91
N ALA A 119 10.22 6.23 -11.29
CA ALA A 119 10.37 5.54 -12.57
C ALA A 119 9.40 4.35 -12.75
N ASP A 120 9.08 3.66 -11.65
CA ASP A 120 8.13 2.52 -11.66
C ASP A 120 6.66 2.95 -11.75
N LYS A 121 6.32 4.11 -11.20
CA LYS A 121 4.92 4.52 -10.98
C LYS A 121 4.45 5.67 -11.86
N MET A 122 5.38 6.51 -12.35
CA MET A 122 4.97 7.69 -13.13
C MET A 122 4.36 7.29 -14.48
N THR A 123 3.30 7.99 -14.86
CA THR A 123 2.76 7.91 -16.22
C THR A 123 3.72 8.61 -17.18
N ILE A 124 4.00 7.98 -18.32
CA ILE A 124 4.78 8.62 -19.37
C ILE A 124 3.89 9.67 -20.03
N LEU A 125 4.19 10.92 -19.77
CA LEU A 125 3.48 12.05 -20.39
C LEU A 125 4.02 12.30 -21.80
N ALA A 126 3.17 12.87 -22.66
CA ALA A 126 3.59 13.26 -24.00
C ALA A 126 4.73 14.29 -23.95
N ASP A 127 5.61 14.24 -24.95
CA ASP A 127 6.66 15.24 -25.10
C ASP A 127 6.05 16.65 -25.17
N GLY A 128 6.62 17.58 -24.37
CA GLY A 128 6.11 18.94 -24.30
C GLY A 128 5.00 19.18 -23.27
N SER A 129 4.63 18.17 -22.46
CA SER A 129 3.70 18.38 -21.35
C SER A 129 4.16 19.55 -20.47
N ASP A 130 3.20 20.39 -20.09
CA ASP A 130 3.48 21.55 -19.26
C ASP A 130 3.84 21.15 -17.81
N PHE A 131 4.32 22.12 -17.06
CA PHE A 131 4.80 21.89 -15.71
C PHE A 131 3.66 21.53 -14.74
N TRP A 132 2.44 21.99 -15.01
CA TRP A 132 1.25 21.66 -14.24
C TRP A 132 0.87 20.18 -14.40
N ALA A 133 0.81 19.67 -15.63
CA ALA A 133 0.52 18.27 -15.93
C ALA A 133 1.51 17.32 -15.27
N LYS A 134 2.80 17.70 -15.21
CA LYS A 134 3.82 16.93 -14.48
C LYS A 134 3.57 16.93 -12.97
N ALA A 135 3.08 18.03 -12.42
CA ALA A 135 2.73 18.12 -11.01
C ALA A 135 1.47 17.28 -10.69
N GLU A 136 0.48 17.25 -11.61
CA GLU A 136 -0.68 16.35 -11.51
C GLU A 136 -0.25 14.88 -11.49
N ASN A 137 0.65 14.45 -12.39
CA ASN A 137 1.21 13.10 -12.38
C ASN A 137 1.91 12.77 -11.04
N ALA A 138 2.62 13.74 -10.45
CA ALA A 138 3.23 13.53 -9.14
C ALA A 138 2.18 13.34 -8.03
N VAL A 139 1.04 14.02 -8.09
CA VAL A 139 -0.08 13.82 -7.18
C VAL A 139 -0.68 12.43 -7.36
N GLU A 140 -0.97 12.01 -8.60
CA GLU A 140 -1.50 10.68 -8.91
C GLU A 140 -0.59 9.57 -8.36
N VAL A 141 0.73 9.72 -8.50
CA VAL A 141 1.69 8.75 -7.95
C VAL A 141 1.66 8.74 -6.43
N LEU A 142 1.59 9.90 -5.77
CA LEU A 142 1.48 9.96 -4.30
C LEU A 142 0.19 9.31 -3.81
N GLU A 143 -0.93 9.46 -4.53
CA GLU A 143 -2.21 8.83 -4.21
C GLU A 143 -2.17 7.32 -4.44
N ALA A 144 -1.57 6.88 -5.54
CA ALA A 144 -1.36 5.44 -5.80
C ALA A 144 -0.48 4.75 -4.74
N LEU A 145 0.36 5.51 -4.05
CA LEU A 145 1.15 5.05 -2.90
C LEU A 145 0.38 5.11 -1.57
N GLY A 146 -0.89 5.50 -1.57
CA GLY A 146 -1.74 5.58 -0.38
C GLY A 146 -1.75 6.95 0.31
N GLY A 147 -1.20 7.99 -0.32
CA GLY A 147 -1.35 9.37 0.12
C GLY A 147 -2.71 9.95 -0.26
N ALA A 148 -2.99 11.16 0.22
CA ALA A 148 -4.14 11.97 -0.20
C ALA A 148 -3.65 13.39 -0.46
N ALA A 149 -3.42 13.73 -1.72
CA ALA A 149 -2.75 14.94 -2.13
C ALA A 149 -3.60 15.80 -3.10
N ARG A 150 -3.32 17.08 -3.14
CA ARG A 150 -3.93 18.02 -4.08
C ARG A 150 -2.92 19.07 -4.50
N LEU A 151 -3.14 19.67 -5.69
CA LEU A 151 -2.37 20.82 -6.18
C LEU A 151 -3.03 22.12 -5.77
N GLU A 152 -2.18 23.08 -5.43
CA GLU A 152 -2.54 24.49 -5.25
C GLU A 152 -1.55 25.33 -6.07
N LYS A 153 -2.05 26.40 -6.69
CA LYS A 153 -1.20 27.34 -7.42
C LYS A 153 -1.03 28.61 -6.58
N GLU A 154 0.20 29.00 -6.33
CA GLU A 154 0.54 30.22 -5.63
C GLU A 154 1.56 31.00 -6.47
N GLU A 155 1.17 32.18 -7.02
CA GLU A 155 2.03 33.05 -7.83
C GLU A 155 2.94 32.26 -8.81
N ASP A 156 4.24 32.16 -8.49
CA ASP A 156 5.25 31.48 -9.32
C ASP A 156 5.55 30.04 -8.88
N LYS A 157 4.75 29.46 -7.98
CA LYS A 157 4.97 28.12 -7.43
C LYS A 157 3.75 27.24 -7.59
N ILE A 158 4.01 25.95 -7.67
CA ILE A 158 2.99 24.93 -7.47
C ILE A 158 3.22 24.31 -6.09
N ILE A 159 2.16 24.13 -5.33
CA ILE A 159 2.22 23.49 -4.02
C ILE A 159 1.45 22.18 -4.08
N ILE A 160 2.09 21.08 -3.74
CA ILE A 160 1.42 19.83 -3.43
C ILE A 160 1.14 19.82 -1.93
N ARG A 161 -0.13 19.75 -1.52
CA ARG A 161 -0.55 19.54 -0.14
C ARG A 161 -1.18 18.18 0.01
N SER A 162 -0.72 17.42 0.99
CA SER A 162 -1.28 16.13 1.32
C SER A 162 -1.82 16.13 2.74
N SER A 163 -3.03 15.62 2.91
CA SER A 163 -3.63 15.38 4.23
C SER A 163 -3.17 14.07 4.87
N SER A 164 -2.55 13.17 4.08
CA SER A 164 -2.00 11.89 4.54
C SER A 164 -0.70 11.59 3.79
N CYS A 165 0.36 11.31 4.53
CA CYS A 165 1.66 10.93 3.97
C CYS A 165 1.67 9.44 3.59
N PRO A 166 2.03 9.06 2.35
CA PRO A 166 2.12 7.64 1.97
C PRO A 166 3.17 6.88 2.79
N PHE A 167 4.19 7.57 3.31
CA PHE A 167 5.25 6.99 4.13
C PHE A 167 5.07 7.27 5.63
N GLY A 168 3.89 7.73 6.06
CA GLY A 168 3.64 8.23 7.41
C GLY A 168 4.02 7.25 8.52
N ALA A 169 3.80 5.96 8.31
CA ALA A 169 4.18 4.92 9.29
C ALA A 169 5.69 4.86 9.57
N ALA A 170 6.53 5.25 8.61
CA ALA A 170 7.99 5.29 8.77
C ALA A 170 8.48 6.67 9.25
N VAL A 171 7.84 7.75 8.80
CA VAL A 171 8.27 9.15 9.07
C VAL A 171 8.28 9.48 10.56
N GLU A 172 7.37 8.91 11.35
CA GLU A 172 7.31 9.13 12.80
C GLU A 172 8.61 8.76 13.51
N ALA A 173 9.22 7.63 13.14
CA ALA A 173 10.49 7.16 13.70
C ALA A 173 11.71 7.59 12.87
N HIS A 174 11.52 7.82 11.58
CA HIS A 174 12.57 8.09 10.60
C HIS A 174 12.17 9.26 9.69
N PRO A 175 12.22 10.52 10.20
CA PRO A 175 11.81 11.70 9.43
C PRO A 175 12.64 11.93 8.16
N GLU A 176 13.85 11.36 8.07
CA GLU A 176 14.68 11.34 6.88
C GLU A 176 14.01 10.66 5.66
N VAL A 177 13.02 9.79 5.87
CA VAL A 177 12.22 9.15 4.80
C VAL A 177 11.47 10.15 3.93
N CYS A 178 11.21 11.36 4.43
CA CYS A 178 10.64 12.44 3.61
C CYS A 178 11.48 12.75 2.35
N ARG A 179 12.79 12.44 2.38
CA ARG A 179 13.68 12.54 1.22
C ARG A 179 13.21 11.68 0.04
N VAL A 180 12.60 10.52 0.31
CA VAL A 180 12.01 9.64 -0.72
C VAL A 180 10.92 10.39 -1.48
N ALA A 181 9.95 10.99 -0.76
CA ALA A 181 8.84 11.72 -1.39
C ALA A 181 9.34 12.99 -2.11
N GLU A 182 10.26 13.74 -1.51
CA GLU A 182 10.85 14.92 -2.13
C GLU A 182 11.51 14.58 -3.47
N THR A 183 12.34 13.53 -3.48
CA THR A 183 13.07 13.12 -4.68
C THR A 183 12.12 12.52 -5.73
N LEU A 184 11.11 11.76 -5.32
CA LEU A 184 10.06 11.25 -6.19
C LEU A 184 9.36 12.39 -6.93
N VAL A 185 8.89 13.41 -6.20
CA VAL A 185 8.23 14.58 -6.78
C VAL A 185 9.18 15.35 -7.71
N ALA A 186 10.44 15.51 -7.32
CA ALA A 186 11.45 16.18 -8.14
C ALA A 186 11.73 15.42 -9.45
N GLN A 187 11.76 14.10 -9.39
CA GLN A 187 12.00 13.25 -10.57
C GLN A 187 10.85 13.36 -11.57
N ILE A 188 9.60 13.31 -11.10
CA ILE A 188 8.40 13.37 -11.96
C ILE A 188 8.23 14.76 -12.57
N THR A 189 8.36 15.81 -11.75
CA THR A 189 8.13 17.18 -12.22
C THR A 189 9.30 17.76 -13.01
N GLY A 190 10.52 17.26 -12.78
CA GLY A 190 11.75 17.89 -13.27
C GLY A 190 12.07 19.22 -12.60
N GLY A 191 11.25 19.65 -11.65
CA GLY A 191 11.36 20.93 -10.94
C GLY A 191 12.40 20.94 -9.81
N ARG A 192 12.50 22.10 -9.14
CA ARG A 192 13.13 22.19 -7.82
C ARG A 192 12.02 22.00 -6.79
N VAL A 193 12.23 21.05 -5.88
CA VAL A 193 11.28 20.74 -4.81
C VAL A 193 11.86 21.18 -3.48
N ARG A 194 11.03 21.78 -2.63
CA ARG A 194 11.35 22.08 -1.25
C ARG A 194 10.32 21.41 -0.36
N GLU A 195 10.77 20.53 0.48
CA GLU A 195 9.95 19.87 1.50
C GLU A 195 9.51 20.88 2.57
N LYS A 196 8.22 20.88 2.90
CA LYS A 196 7.55 21.67 3.94
C LYS A 196 6.60 20.76 4.75
N CYS A 197 6.97 19.52 4.95
CA CYS A 197 6.11 18.53 5.60
C CYS A 197 5.97 18.80 7.11
N ASP A 198 4.76 18.66 7.63
CA ASP A 198 4.49 18.59 9.05
C ASP A 198 4.63 17.14 9.52
N LYS A 199 5.84 16.83 10.04
CA LYS A 199 6.23 15.49 10.47
C LYS A 199 5.67 15.14 11.85
N ILE A 200 5.20 16.14 12.61
CA ILE A 200 4.69 15.99 13.98
C ILE A 200 3.17 15.77 13.97
N ALA A 201 2.48 16.21 12.92
CA ALA A 201 1.05 15.98 12.77
C ALA A 201 0.70 14.48 12.84
N VAL A 202 -0.48 14.14 13.34
CA VAL A 202 -0.98 12.77 13.39
C VAL A 202 -2.29 12.68 12.58
N PRO A 203 -2.27 12.06 11.39
CA PRO A 203 -1.10 11.51 10.66
C PRO A 203 -0.18 12.61 10.11
N PRO A 204 1.11 12.30 9.83
CA PRO A 204 2.04 13.24 9.20
C PRO A 204 1.51 13.76 7.86
N ARG A 205 1.73 15.06 7.59
CA ARG A 205 1.22 15.74 6.38
C ARG A 205 2.37 16.14 5.49
N CYS A 206 2.30 15.75 4.21
CA CYS A 206 3.28 16.17 3.23
C CYS A 206 2.90 17.53 2.62
N SER A 207 3.89 18.39 2.44
CA SER A 207 3.76 19.61 1.64
C SER A 207 5.05 19.83 0.85
N PHE A 208 4.93 20.10 -0.45
CA PHE A 208 6.06 20.35 -1.33
C PHE A 208 5.81 21.63 -2.13
N GLU A 209 6.73 22.59 -2.01
CA GLU A 209 6.81 23.73 -2.91
C GLU A 209 7.63 23.33 -4.14
N ILE A 210 7.05 23.48 -5.33
CA ILE A 210 7.68 23.11 -6.59
C ILE A 210 7.83 24.33 -7.47
N THR A 211 9.03 24.54 -7.98
CA THR A 211 9.33 25.60 -8.92
C THR A 211 9.97 25.03 -10.18
N GLU A 212 9.58 25.56 -11.34
CA GLU A 212 10.16 25.14 -12.60
C GLU A 212 11.64 25.52 -12.68
N LYS A 213 12.49 24.61 -13.16
CA LYS A 213 13.88 24.97 -13.47
C LYS A 213 13.88 25.86 -14.69
N LYS A 214 14.27 27.14 -14.54
CA LYS A 214 14.49 28.00 -15.70
C LYS A 214 15.49 27.32 -16.65
N LYS A 215 15.07 27.04 -17.90
CA LYS A 215 15.99 26.60 -18.96
C LYS A 215 17.08 27.68 -19.08
N ARG A 216 18.34 27.30 -18.86
CA ARG A 216 19.50 28.12 -19.23
C ARG A 216 19.72 28.06 -20.72
#